data_9aa2921230e7ac19d40c697dfadda042
#
_entry.id   9aa2921230e7ac19d40c697dfadda042
#
_cell.length_a   1.000
_cell.length_b   1.000
_cell.length_c   1.000
_cell.angle_alpha   90.00
_cell.angle_beta   90.00
_cell.angle_gamma   90.00
#
_symmetry.space_group_name_H-M   'P 1'
#
loop_
_entity.id
_entity.type
_entity.pdbx_description
1 polymer ?
#
loop_
_entity_poly.entity_id
_entity_poly.type
_entity_poly.pdbx_seq_one_letter_code
_entity_poly.pdbx_strand_id
1 'polypeptide(L)'
;MYKRQRLPEMKKIADRLQDEISKVIDFHVHSIHNRCKDPEHLIEKIIRKVGVEKRQKYKNINERNYLRIVRDLMGIRILILSKEEWRTVHDFLLKVDEDSRYDMHMAEMPRAYIRYGDRDIFNYTIHKEYTDKGYRSQHYIFKYGDYYFEVQVRTIAEEVYAEFDHYVKYPYRENNHFLKRYTSVVAELLNSVDEIISTCFQFGEAGWLDIEKYFAQDSYSDLQRMSKEPHKREQEQIPRANDGVIDAQSYMNRMILRKG
;
A
#
# COMPACT_ATOMS: atom_id res chain seq x y z
N MET A 1 -2.50 -25.95 -20.43
CA MET A 1 -3.90 -25.52 -20.29
C MET A 1 -4.01 -24.05 -19.86
N TYR A 2 -3.49 -23.60 -18.72
CA TYR A 2 -3.61 -22.21 -18.25
C TYR A 2 -3.17 -21.16 -19.29
N LYS A 3 -1.92 -21.23 -19.79
CA LYS A 3 -1.34 -20.25 -20.73
C LYS A 3 -2.11 -20.15 -22.06
N ARG A 4 -2.55 -21.28 -22.62
CA ARG A 4 -3.14 -21.30 -23.97
C ARG A 4 -4.64 -21.05 -23.99
N GLN A 5 -5.38 -21.54 -23.00
CA GLN A 5 -6.86 -21.54 -23.02
C GLN A 5 -7.44 -20.55 -22.01
N ARG A 6 -6.91 -20.50 -20.78
CA ARG A 6 -7.54 -19.73 -19.69
C ARG A 6 -7.02 -18.31 -19.57
N LEU A 7 -5.75 -18.08 -19.79
CA LEU A 7 -5.16 -16.76 -19.63
C LEU A 7 -5.77 -15.68 -20.57
N PRO A 8 -6.03 -15.96 -21.88
CA PRO A 8 -6.67 -14.99 -22.75
C PRO A 8 -8.12 -14.64 -22.33
N GLU A 9 -8.87 -15.66 -21.85
CA GLU A 9 -10.22 -15.46 -21.30
C GLU A 9 -10.17 -14.61 -20.03
N MET A 10 -9.29 -14.94 -19.09
CA MET A 10 -9.14 -14.22 -17.84
C MET A 10 -8.69 -12.77 -18.05
N LYS A 11 -7.84 -12.49 -19.03
CA LYS A 11 -7.47 -11.11 -19.38
C LYS A 11 -8.68 -10.30 -19.79
N LYS A 12 -9.54 -10.84 -20.67
CA LYS A 12 -10.79 -10.16 -21.08
C LYS A 12 -11.73 -9.91 -19.91
N ILE A 13 -11.82 -10.87 -18.98
CA ILE A 13 -12.61 -10.72 -17.75
C ILE A 13 -12.01 -9.63 -16.87
N ALA A 14 -10.70 -9.64 -16.66
CA ALA A 14 -10.00 -8.65 -15.83
C ALA A 14 -10.14 -7.23 -16.39
N ASP A 15 -10.01 -7.04 -17.72
CA ASP A 15 -10.24 -5.77 -18.40
C ASP A 15 -11.68 -5.28 -18.18
N ARG A 16 -12.66 -6.18 -18.38
CA ARG A 16 -14.07 -5.86 -18.14
C ARG A 16 -14.35 -5.48 -16.67
N LEU A 17 -13.82 -6.23 -15.71
CA LEU A 17 -13.98 -5.94 -14.27
C LEU A 17 -13.36 -4.59 -13.90
N GLN A 18 -12.18 -4.28 -14.44
CA GLN A 18 -11.58 -2.97 -14.26
C GLN A 18 -12.47 -1.85 -14.79
N ASP A 19 -13.01 -2.02 -16.01
CA ASP A 19 -13.90 -1.03 -16.62
C ASP A 19 -15.20 -0.86 -15.84
N GLU A 20 -15.80 -1.95 -15.37
CA GLU A 20 -17.03 -1.93 -14.56
C GLU A 20 -16.78 -1.22 -13.23
N ILE A 21 -15.72 -1.55 -12.52
CA ILE A 21 -15.35 -0.91 -11.25
C ILE A 21 -15.05 0.59 -11.49
N SER A 22 -14.30 0.92 -12.53
CA SER A 22 -13.93 2.32 -12.84
C SER A 22 -15.14 3.20 -13.18
N LYS A 23 -16.20 2.63 -13.76
CA LYS A 23 -17.42 3.37 -14.12
C LYS A 23 -18.33 3.65 -12.92
N VAL A 24 -18.30 2.79 -11.91
CA VAL A 24 -19.20 2.91 -10.76
C VAL A 24 -18.53 3.57 -9.54
N ILE A 25 -17.22 3.70 -9.53
CA ILE A 25 -16.51 4.51 -8.55
C ILE A 25 -16.85 5.99 -8.82
N ASP A 26 -17.53 6.62 -7.88
CA ASP A 26 -17.94 8.03 -7.88
C ASP A 26 -17.12 8.92 -6.96
N PHE A 27 -16.00 8.40 -6.46
CA PHE A 27 -15.06 9.08 -5.58
C PHE A 27 -13.64 9.00 -6.13
N HIS A 28 -12.76 9.85 -5.62
CA HIS A 28 -11.38 9.91 -6.08
C HIS A 28 -10.60 8.66 -5.68
N VAL A 29 -9.92 8.06 -6.65
CA VAL A 29 -8.84 7.08 -6.47
C VAL A 29 -7.69 7.48 -7.38
N HIS A 30 -6.45 7.20 -6.98
CA HIS A 30 -5.30 7.56 -7.81
C HIS A 30 -5.30 6.79 -9.13
N SER A 31 -5.50 5.48 -9.08
CA SER A 31 -5.57 4.64 -10.29
C SER A 31 -6.15 3.26 -10.00
N ILE A 32 -6.66 2.63 -11.06
CA ILE A 32 -7.16 1.25 -11.04
C ILE A 32 -6.44 0.48 -12.15
N HIS A 33 -5.85 -0.65 -11.78
CA HIS A 33 -5.13 -1.52 -12.70
C HIS A 33 -5.59 -2.96 -12.54
N ASN A 34 -5.57 -3.72 -13.64
CA ASN A 34 -5.75 -5.15 -13.57
C ASN A 34 -4.47 -5.92 -13.92
N ARG A 35 -4.41 -7.15 -13.48
CA ARG A 35 -3.36 -8.09 -13.87
C ARG A 35 -3.88 -9.51 -13.88
N CYS A 36 -3.31 -10.33 -14.77
CA CYS A 36 -3.41 -11.78 -14.68
C CYS A 36 -2.06 -12.35 -14.30
N LYS A 37 -2.09 -13.38 -13.44
CA LYS A 37 -0.87 -14.02 -12.97
C LYS A 37 -0.12 -14.65 -14.14
N ASP A 38 1.17 -14.36 -14.25
CA ASP A 38 2.03 -15.00 -15.24
C ASP A 38 2.09 -16.53 -15.04
N PRO A 39 2.11 -17.32 -16.12
CA PRO A 39 2.13 -18.77 -16.02
C PRO A 39 3.32 -19.34 -15.25
N GLU A 40 4.50 -18.74 -15.38
CA GLU A 40 5.70 -19.19 -14.66
C GLU A 40 5.59 -18.88 -13.17
N HIS A 41 5.13 -17.68 -12.83
CA HIS A 41 4.83 -17.29 -11.45
C HIS A 41 3.72 -18.14 -10.82
N LEU A 42 2.75 -18.62 -11.59
CA LEU A 42 1.76 -19.57 -11.10
C LEU A 42 2.39 -20.91 -10.71
N ILE A 43 3.25 -21.45 -11.57
CA ILE A 43 3.95 -22.72 -11.32
C ILE A 43 4.83 -22.58 -10.06
N GLU A 44 5.63 -21.53 -9.97
CA GLU A 44 6.48 -21.26 -8.81
C GLU A 44 5.67 -21.13 -7.52
N LYS A 45 4.55 -20.42 -7.57
CA LYS A 45 3.63 -20.31 -6.42
C LYS A 45 3.14 -21.70 -5.99
N ILE A 46 2.72 -22.54 -6.92
CA ILE A 46 2.24 -23.89 -6.62
C ILE A 46 3.36 -24.72 -6.00
N ILE A 47 4.55 -24.74 -6.61
CA ILE A 47 5.72 -25.48 -6.09
C ILE A 47 6.04 -25.03 -4.66
N ARG A 48 6.10 -23.74 -4.40
CA ARG A 48 6.37 -23.19 -3.08
C ARG A 48 5.28 -23.57 -2.05
N LYS A 49 4.01 -23.41 -2.42
CA LYS A 49 2.87 -23.72 -1.53
C LYS A 49 2.75 -25.20 -1.19
N VAL A 50 3.10 -26.09 -2.14
CA VAL A 50 3.07 -27.55 -1.94
C VAL A 50 4.34 -28.04 -1.26
N GLY A 51 5.50 -27.64 -1.77
CA GLY A 51 6.80 -28.20 -1.38
C GLY A 51 7.39 -27.57 -0.12
N VAL A 52 7.39 -26.23 -0.06
CA VAL A 52 8.05 -25.47 1.01
C VAL A 52 7.10 -25.16 2.16
N GLU A 53 5.99 -24.49 1.86
CA GLU A 53 5.04 -24.05 2.89
C GLU A 53 4.07 -25.16 3.34
N LYS A 54 3.99 -26.25 2.59
CA LYS A 54 3.14 -27.44 2.87
C LYS A 54 1.70 -27.05 3.20
N ARG A 55 1.14 -26.04 2.49
CA ARG A 55 -0.22 -25.55 2.72
C ARG A 55 -1.25 -26.61 2.38
N GLN A 56 -2.06 -27.01 3.34
CA GLN A 56 -3.06 -28.08 3.19
C GLN A 56 -4.02 -27.83 2.02
N LYS A 57 -4.41 -26.58 1.80
CA LYS A 57 -5.25 -26.14 0.67
C LYS A 57 -4.69 -26.56 -0.71
N TYR A 58 -3.36 -26.64 -0.84
CA TYR A 58 -2.68 -26.94 -2.11
C TYR A 58 -2.29 -28.43 -2.28
N LYS A 59 -2.49 -29.27 -1.26
CA LYS A 59 -2.03 -30.68 -1.23
C LYS A 59 -2.47 -31.49 -2.45
N ASN A 60 -3.71 -31.27 -2.92
CA ASN A 60 -4.30 -32.02 -4.03
C ASN A 60 -4.56 -31.13 -5.26
N ILE A 61 -3.76 -30.06 -5.45
CA ILE A 61 -3.91 -29.17 -6.60
C ILE A 61 -3.58 -29.90 -7.90
N ASN A 62 -4.42 -29.72 -8.90
CA ASN A 62 -4.27 -30.30 -10.22
C ASN A 62 -4.92 -29.43 -11.31
N GLU A 63 -4.87 -29.83 -12.56
CA GLU A 63 -5.40 -29.09 -13.70
C GLU A 63 -6.92 -28.85 -13.66
N ARG A 64 -7.67 -29.66 -12.92
CA ARG A 64 -9.13 -29.56 -12.83
C ARG A 64 -9.60 -28.62 -11.72
N ASN A 65 -8.77 -28.40 -10.69
CA ASN A 65 -9.20 -27.67 -9.49
C ASN A 65 -8.38 -26.40 -9.20
N TYR A 66 -7.31 -26.11 -9.94
CA TYR A 66 -6.42 -24.98 -9.65
C TYR A 66 -7.15 -23.62 -9.67
N LEU A 67 -8.14 -23.43 -10.56
CA LEU A 67 -8.93 -22.20 -10.62
C LEU A 67 -9.67 -21.90 -9.31
N ARG A 68 -10.11 -22.92 -8.61
CA ARG A 68 -10.80 -22.82 -7.32
C ARG A 68 -9.83 -22.63 -6.16
N ILE A 69 -8.63 -23.23 -6.26
CA ILE A 69 -7.64 -23.22 -5.19
C ILE A 69 -6.81 -21.93 -5.22
N VAL A 70 -6.38 -21.48 -6.41
CA VAL A 70 -5.57 -20.28 -6.59
C VAL A 70 -6.50 -19.10 -6.89
N ARG A 71 -6.83 -18.31 -5.86
CA ARG A 71 -7.84 -17.25 -5.93
C ARG A 71 -7.32 -15.90 -6.42
N ASP A 72 -6.02 -15.77 -6.69
CA ASP A 72 -5.33 -14.57 -7.15
C ASP A 72 -4.77 -14.71 -8.58
N LEU A 73 -5.45 -15.49 -9.42
CA LEU A 73 -5.09 -15.63 -10.84
C LEU A 73 -5.40 -14.37 -11.63
N MET A 74 -6.45 -13.67 -11.27
CA MET A 74 -6.80 -12.33 -11.72
C MET A 74 -6.72 -11.39 -10.52
N GLY A 75 -6.27 -10.16 -10.73
CA GLY A 75 -6.19 -9.15 -9.70
C GLY A 75 -6.61 -7.79 -10.24
N ILE A 76 -7.29 -7.02 -9.40
CA ILE A 76 -7.55 -5.60 -9.58
C ILE A 76 -6.80 -4.88 -8.47
N ARG A 77 -6.04 -3.84 -8.81
CA ARG A 77 -5.39 -2.95 -7.84
C ARG A 77 -6.07 -1.61 -7.88
N ILE A 78 -6.52 -1.16 -6.72
CA ILE A 78 -7.05 0.18 -6.49
C ILE A 78 -6.01 0.92 -5.67
N LEU A 79 -5.38 1.93 -6.27
CA LEU A 79 -4.38 2.75 -5.60
C LEU A 79 -5.03 4.03 -5.10
N ILE A 80 -4.79 4.34 -3.85
CA ILE A 80 -5.24 5.53 -3.13
C ILE A 80 -4.02 6.36 -2.70
N LEU A 81 -4.21 7.64 -2.48
CA LEU A 81 -3.13 8.52 -2.04
C LEU A 81 -2.93 8.44 -0.52
N SER A 82 -4.02 8.39 0.23
CA SER A 82 -4.01 8.38 1.69
C SER A 82 -4.72 7.15 2.25
N LYS A 83 -4.26 6.64 3.37
CA LYS A 83 -4.95 5.58 4.14
C LYS A 83 -6.37 6.00 4.55
N GLU A 84 -6.64 7.29 4.70
CA GLU A 84 -7.97 7.81 5.06
C GLU A 84 -9.04 7.47 3.99
N GLU A 85 -8.63 7.37 2.73
CA GLU A 85 -9.52 7.03 1.61
C GLU A 85 -9.94 5.54 1.62
N TRP A 86 -9.23 4.69 2.37
CA TRP A 86 -9.53 3.26 2.44
C TRP A 86 -10.99 2.99 2.80
N ARG A 87 -11.55 3.72 3.76
CA ARG A 87 -12.93 3.50 4.23
C ARG A 87 -13.94 3.62 3.09
N THR A 88 -13.79 4.64 2.27
CA THR A 88 -14.67 4.86 1.12
C THR A 88 -14.59 3.72 0.10
N VAL A 89 -13.36 3.26 -0.20
CA VAL A 89 -13.16 2.09 -1.08
C VAL A 89 -13.74 0.82 -0.46
N HIS A 90 -13.54 0.60 0.83
CA HIS A 90 -14.06 -0.55 1.55
C HIS A 90 -15.60 -0.61 1.50
N ASP A 91 -16.26 0.49 1.86
CA ASP A 91 -17.72 0.59 1.87
C ASP A 91 -18.29 0.41 0.45
N PHE A 92 -17.59 0.91 -0.57
CA PHE A 92 -17.93 0.67 -1.98
C PHE A 92 -17.86 -0.83 -2.33
N LEU A 93 -16.76 -1.52 -1.97
CA LEU A 93 -16.60 -2.94 -2.27
C LEU A 93 -17.61 -3.82 -1.53
N LEU A 94 -18.04 -3.45 -0.32
CA LEU A 94 -19.13 -4.11 0.40
C LEU A 94 -20.47 -3.93 -0.33
N LYS A 95 -20.75 -2.71 -0.83
CA LYS A 95 -21.98 -2.46 -1.62
C LYS A 95 -22.00 -3.23 -2.93
N VAL A 96 -20.85 -3.41 -3.59
CA VAL A 96 -20.74 -4.26 -4.79
C VAL A 96 -21.09 -5.71 -4.49
N ASP A 97 -20.71 -6.23 -3.30
CA ASP A 97 -21.06 -7.57 -2.86
C ASP A 97 -22.57 -7.76 -2.63
N GLU A 98 -23.23 -6.73 -2.09
CA GLU A 98 -24.67 -6.75 -1.79
C GLU A 98 -25.56 -6.50 -3.00
N ASP A 99 -25.03 -5.89 -4.07
CA ASP A 99 -25.78 -5.46 -5.22
C ASP A 99 -25.85 -6.54 -6.31
N SER A 100 -27.01 -7.16 -6.45
CA SER A 100 -27.26 -8.21 -7.45
C SER A 100 -27.11 -7.80 -8.92
N ARG A 101 -26.94 -6.49 -9.22
CA ARG A 101 -26.65 -6.00 -10.58
C ARG A 101 -25.23 -6.37 -11.01
N TYR A 102 -24.34 -6.59 -10.03
CA TYR A 102 -22.99 -7.08 -10.29
C TYR A 102 -22.98 -8.59 -10.07
N ASP A 103 -22.58 -9.34 -11.09
CA ASP A 103 -22.38 -10.80 -10.97
C ASP A 103 -21.08 -11.12 -10.21
N MET A 104 -20.87 -10.40 -9.09
CA MET A 104 -19.66 -10.44 -8.27
C MET A 104 -20.05 -10.57 -6.79
N HIS A 105 -19.54 -11.62 -6.13
CA HIS A 105 -19.81 -11.87 -4.71
C HIS A 105 -18.51 -12.07 -3.95
N MET A 106 -18.42 -11.49 -2.77
CA MET A 106 -17.28 -11.67 -1.88
C MET A 106 -17.22 -13.12 -1.41
N ALA A 107 -16.11 -13.78 -1.67
CA ALA A 107 -15.95 -15.21 -1.41
C ALA A 107 -15.46 -15.53 0.01
N GLU A 108 -14.90 -14.56 0.70
CA GLU A 108 -14.41 -14.67 2.08
C GLU A 108 -14.30 -13.27 2.70
N MET A 109 -14.27 -13.21 4.02
CA MET A 109 -14.07 -11.97 4.75
C MET A 109 -12.77 -11.27 4.28
N PRO A 110 -12.81 -9.98 3.96
CA PRO A 110 -11.63 -9.26 3.51
C PRO A 110 -10.54 -9.22 4.58
N ARG A 111 -9.29 -9.01 4.16
CA ARG A 111 -8.11 -9.00 5.04
C ARG A 111 -7.32 -7.71 4.89
N ALA A 112 -6.96 -7.11 6.02
CA ALA A 112 -6.00 -6.03 6.09
C ALA A 112 -4.68 -6.57 6.63
N TYR A 113 -3.64 -6.53 5.80
CA TYR A 113 -2.27 -6.75 6.24
C TYR A 113 -1.73 -5.44 6.78
N ILE A 114 -1.43 -5.42 8.06
CA ILE A 114 -0.95 -4.24 8.79
C ILE A 114 0.34 -4.59 9.53
N ARG A 115 1.16 -3.59 9.80
CA ARG A 115 2.38 -3.75 10.55
C ARG A 115 2.14 -3.43 12.03
N TYR A 116 2.88 -4.05 12.93
CA TYR A 116 2.88 -3.67 14.33
C TYR A 116 3.32 -2.22 14.50
N GLY A 117 2.55 -1.44 15.24
CA GLY A 117 2.80 -0.02 15.47
C GLY A 117 2.16 0.92 14.45
N ASP A 118 1.59 0.42 13.35
CA ASP A 118 0.78 1.23 12.44
C ASP A 118 -0.52 1.67 13.13
N ARG A 119 -1.01 2.86 12.77
CA ARG A 119 -2.32 3.33 13.24
C ARG A 119 -3.42 2.40 12.74
N ASP A 120 -4.25 1.91 13.65
CA ASP A 120 -5.38 1.04 13.32
C ASP A 120 -6.58 1.88 12.87
N ILE A 121 -6.78 1.93 11.55
CA ILE A 121 -7.92 2.60 10.92
C ILE A 121 -9.05 1.65 10.55
N PHE A 122 -8.85 0.34 10.75
CA PHE A 122 -9.74 -0.71 10.27
C PHE A 122 -10.84 -1.04 11.29
N ASN A 123 -12.04 -1.29 10.77
CA ASN A 123 -13.19 -1.70 11.58
C ASN A 123 -13.31 -3.24 11.68
N TYR A 124 -14.40 -3.71 12.27
CA TYR A 124 -14.69 -5.14 12.47
C TYR A 124 -15.12 -5.88 11.20
N THR A 125 -15.39 -5.17 10.09
CA THR A 125 -15.80 -5.77 8.81
C THR A 125 -14.65 -6.29 7.98
N ILE A 126 -13.42 -6.14 8.47
CA ILE A 126 -12.20 -6.65 7.84
C ILE A 126 -11.35 -7.39 8.86
N HIS A 127 -10.83 -8.56 8.49
CA HIS A 127 -9.91 -9.33 9.33
C HIS A 127 -8.50 -8.72 9.29
N LYS A 128 -7.95 -8.39 10.46
CA LYS A 128 -6.60 -7.82 10.58
C LYS A 128 -5.55 -8.93 10.70
N GLU A 129 -4.55 -8.89 9.86
CA GLU A 129 -3.41 -9.81 9.89
C GLU A 129 -2.11 -9.01 10.05
N TYR A 130 -1.46 -9.15 11.21
CA TYR A 130 -0.25 -8.42 11.52
C TYR A 130 0.96 -9.05 10.83
N THR A 131 1.76 -8.21 10.18
CA THR A 131 2.99 -8.62 9.50
C THR A 131 4.22 -7.98 10.15
N ASP A 132 5.28 -8.76 10.24
CA ASP A 132 6.61 -8.32 10.69
C ASP A 132 7.51 -7.84 9.55
N LYS A 133 7.03 -7.97 8.30
CA LYS A 133 7.82 -7.76 7.08
C LYS A 133 7.63 -6.41 6.41
N GLY A 134 6.84 -5.52 7.00
CA GLY A 134 6.54 -4.21 6.41
C GLY A 134 5.54 -4.22 5.25
N TYR A 135 5.03 -5.40 4.84
CA TYR A 135 4.01 -5.51 3.81
C TYR A 135 2.66 -5.05 4.33
N ARG A 136 2.00 -4.18 3.60
CA ARG A 136 0.67 -3.64 3.90
C ARG A 136 -0.18 -3.67 2.65
N SER A 137 -1.43 -4.06 2.78
CA SER A 137 -2.41 -4.12 1.69
C SER A 137 -3.75 -4.59 2.23
N GLN A 138 -4.84 -4.16 1.64
CA GLN A 138 -6.15 -4.72 1.93
C GLN A 138 -6.55 -5.62 0.76
N HIS A 139 -6.97 -6.84 1.08
CA HIS A 139 -7.29 -7.90 0.12
C HIS A 139 -8.75 -8.29 0.21
N TYR A 140 -9.42 -8.29 -0.92
CA TYR A 140 -10.80 -8.72 -1.08
C TYR A 140 -10.84 -9.81 -2.15
N ILE A 141 -11.39 -10.96 -1.83
CA ILE A 141 -11.54 -12.05 -2.80
C ILE A 141 -12.98 -12.12 -3.25
N PHE A 142 -13.18 -11.84 -4.52
CA PHE A 142 -14.47 -11.94 -5.18
C PHE A 142 -14.56 -13.18 -6.05
N LYS A 143 -15.78 -13.68 -6.24
CA LYS A 143 -16.14 -14.68 -7.20
C LYS A 143 -16.94 -14.01 -8.33
N TYR A 144 -16.58 -14.30 -9.58
CA TYR A 144 -17.27 -13.87 -10.78
C TYR A 144 -17.45 -15.09 -11.69
N GLY A 145 -18.69 -15.57 -11.82
CA GLY A 145 -18.96 -16.84 -12.50
C GLY A 145 -18.17 -18.00 -11.90
N ASP A 146 -17.35 -18.67 -12.70
CA ASP A 146 -16.46 -19.76 -12.25
C ASP A 146 -15.10 -19.31 -11.78
N TYR A 147 -14.79 -18.02 -11.83
CA TYR A 147 -13.49 -17.46 -11.52
C TYR A 147 -13.47 -16.75 -10.16
N TYR A 148 -12.28 -16.71 -9.58
CA TYR A 148 -11.98 -15.84 -8.43
C TYR A 148 -11.01 -14.75 -8.89
N PHE A 149 -11.17 -13.57 -8.34
CA PHE A 149 -10.22 -12.48 -8.47
C PHE A 149 -9.98 -11.79 -7.14
N GLU A 150 -8.82 -11.20 -7.02
CA GLU A 150 -8.40 -10.49 -5.84
C GLU A 150 -8.41 -8.98 -6.11
N VAL A 151 -9.14 -8.21 -5.31
CA VAL A 151 -9.01 -6.76 -5.28
C VAL A 151 -8.02 -6.40 -4.18
N GLN A 152 -6.96 -5.67 -4.54
CA GLN A 152 -5.96 -5.15 -3.61
C GLN A 152 -6.11 -3.64 -3.54
N VAL A 153 -6.36 -3.12 -2.33
CA VAL A 153 -6.39 -1.68 -2.06
C VAL A 153 -5.09 -1.33 -1.36
N ARG A 154 -4.39 -0.31 -1.85
CA ARG A 154 -3.10 0.14 -1.33
C ARG A 154 -2.93 1.63 -1.51
N THR A 155 -2.15 2.25 -0.63
CA THR A 155 -1.58 3.55 -0.95
C THR A 155 -0.49 3.41 -2.02
N ILE A 156 -0.13 4.51 -2.66
CA ILE A 156 1.00 4.52 -3.61
C ILE A 156 2.29 4.08 -2.92
N ALA A 157 2.53 4.49 -1.68
CA ALA A 157 3.71 4.10 -0.92
C ALA A 157 3.72 2.59 -0.59
N GLU A 158 2.57 2.01 -0.25
CA GLU A 158 2.41 0.56 -0.05
C GLU A 158 2.66 -0.23 -1.34
N GLU A 159 2.21 0.31 -2.49
CA GLU A 159 2.47 -0.32 -3.80
C GLU A 159 3.94 -0.27 -4.17
N VAL A 160 4.62 0.88 -3.99
CA VAL A 160 6.07 0.99 -4.21
C VAL A 160 6.83 -0.03 -3.37
N TYR A 161 6.47 -0.18 -2.08
CA TYR A 161 7.09 -1.19 -1.22
C TYR A 161 6.84 -2.61 -1.73
N ALA A 162 5.60 -2.93 -2.08
CA ALA A 162 5.23 -4.28 -2.50
C ALA A 162 5.93 -4.70 -3.80
N GLU A 163 6.02 -3.82 -4.77
CA GLU A 163 6.74 -4.07 -6.03
C GLU A 163 8.25 -4.18 -5.80
N PHE A 164 8.83 -3.28 -4.98
CA PHE A 164 10.25 -3.34 -4.63
C PHE A 164 10.61 -4.62 -3.88
N ASP A 165 9.85 -4.99 -2.83
CA ASP A 165 10.08 -6.20 -2.05
C ASP A 165 9.97 -7.46 -2.92
N HIS A 166 8.99 -7.48 -3.82
CA HIS A 166 8.83 -8.56 -4.78
C HIS A 166 10.02 -8.64 -5.75
N TYR A 167 10.42 -7.52 -6.36
CA TYR A 167 11.55 -7.47 -7.30
C TYR A 167 12.85 -7.92 -6.66
N VAL A 168 13.11 -7.52 -5.42
CA VAL A 168 14.37 -7.81 -4.73
C VAL A 168 14.43 -9.26 -4.23
N LYS A 169 13.32 -9.77 -3.68
CA LYS A 169 13.30 -11.08 -3.00
C LYS A 169 12.86 -12.24 -3.88
N TYR A 170 12.00 -11.98 -4.85
CA TYR A 170 11.44 -13.04 -5.67
C TYR A 170 12.39 -13.49 -6.78
N PRO A 171 12.44 -14.79 -7.14
CA PRO A 171 11.70 -15.87 -6.48
C PRO A 171 12.45 -16.56 -5.33
N TYR A 172 13.77 -16.44 -5.21
CA TYR A 172 14.58 -17.32 -4.36
C TYR A 172 15.50 -16.59 -3.37
N ARG A 173 15.34 -15.27 -3.20
CA ARG A 173 16.21 -14.45 -2.34
C ARG A 173 15.57 -14.09 -1.00
N GLU A 174 14.41 -14.67 -0.67
CA GLU A 174 13.63 -14.37 0.53
C GLU A 174 14.41 -14.54 1.85
N ASN A 175 15.44 -15.41 1.86
CA ASN A 175 16.26 -15.69 3.04
C ASN A 175 17.55 -14.86 3.12
N ASN A 176 17.79 -13.96 2.18
CA ASN A 176 18.98 -13.11 2.21
C ASN A 176 18.81 -12.02 3.28
N HIS A 177 19.64 -12.09 4.34
CA HIS A 177 19.59 -11.16 5.48
C HIS A 177 19.88 -9.71 5.09
N PHE A 178 20.78 -9.50 4.14
CA PHE A 178 21.12 -8.18 3.63
C PHE A 178 19.91 -7.54 2.92
N LEU A 179 19.27 -8.28 2.02
CA LEU A 179 18.07 -7.81 1.32
C LEU A 179 16.90 -7.58 2.28
N LYS A 180 16.72 -8.43 3.29
CA LYS A 180 15.71 -8.21 4.35
C LYS A 180 15.92 -6.90 5.08
N ARG A 181 17.17 -6.57 5.43
CA ARG A 181 17.50 -5.31 6.12
C ARG A 181 17.16 -4.10 5.24
N TYR A 182 17.55 -4.12 3.96
CA TYR A 182 17.25 -3.01 3.05
C TYR A 182 15.75 -2.84 2.82
N THR A 183 15.02 -3.92 2.58
CA THR A 183 13.57 -3.84 2.41
C THR A 183 12.87 -3.35 3.68
N SER A 184 13.37 -3.66 4.87
CA SER A 184 12.84 -3.11 6.13
C SER A 184 13.05 -1.60 6.22
N VAL A 185 14.24 -1.09 5.85
CA VAL A 185 14.49 0.37 5.85
C VAL A 185 13.58 1.08 4.85
N VAL A 186 13.41 0.52 3.64
CA VAL A 186 12.47 1.08 2.65
C VAL A 186 11.04 1.08 3.17
N ALA A 187 10.62 0.01 3.86
CA ALA A 187 9.30 -0.06 4.50
C ALA A 187 9.10 1.06 5.52
N GLU A 188 10.10 1.35 6.36
CA GLU A 188 10.03 2.44 7.35
C GLU A 188 9.89 3.81 6.69
N LEU A 189 10.70 4.09 5.67
CA LEU A 189 10.66 5.37 4.95
C LEU A 189 9.30 5.58 4.26
N LEU A 190 8.81 4.56 3.57
CA LEU A 190 7.51 4.63 2.89
C LEU A 190 6.34 4.72 3.87
N ASN A 191 6.47 4.06 5.04
CA ASN A 191 5.48 4.24 6.11
C ASN A 191 5.44 5.67 6.63
N SER A 192 6.60 6.29 6.82
CA SER A 192 6.67 7.69 7.26
C SER A 192 6.02 8.62 6.23
N VAL A 193 6.21 8.37 4.93
CA VAL A 193 5.52 9.12 3.87
C VAL A 193 4.01 8.94 3.97
N ASP A 194 3.51 7.71 4.12
CA ASP A 194 2.08 7.44 4.29
C ASP A 194 1.48 8.14 5.51
N GLU A 195 2.17 8.13 6.65
CA GLU A 195 1.67 8.80 7.86
C GLU A 195 1.62 10.32 7.70
N ILE A 196 2.60 10.93 7.03
CA ILE A 196 2.60 12.36 6.73
C ILE A 196 1.42 12.70 5.81
N ILE A 197 1.24 11.96 4.72
CA ILE A 197 0.13 12.16 3.78
C ILE A 197 -1.21 12.00 4.51
N SER A 198 -1.38 10.92 5.28
CA SER A 198 -2.62 10.65 6.02
C SER A 198 -2.90 11.75 7.06
N THR A 199 -1.87 12.27 7.72
CA THR A 199 -2.00 13.39 8.64
C THR A 199 -2.50 14.65 7.91
N CYS A 200 -1.95 14.94 6.73
CA CYS A 200 -2.42 16.03 5.89
C CYS A 200 -3.91 15.88 5.51
N PHE A 201 -4.32 14.69 5.13
CA PHE A 201 -5.73 14.41 4.80
C PHE A 201 -6.67 14.59 6.01
N GLN A 202 -6.20 14.30 7.23
CA GLN A 202 -7.01 14.49 8.45
C GLN A 202 -7.31 15.94 8.77
N PHE A 203 -6.42 16.88 8.38
CA PHE A 203 -6.68 18.30 8.57
C PHE A 203 -7.83 18.79 7.68
N GLY A 204 -8.12 18.11 6.56
CA GLY A 204 -9.16 18.49 5.60
C GLY A 204 -8.97 19.90 5.03
N GLU A 205 -9.86 20.32 4.15
CA GLU A 205 -9.79 21.64 3.51
C GLU A 205 -9.89 22.79 4.52
N ALA A 206 -10.72 22.67 5.56
CA ALA A 206 -10.87 23.68 6.60
C ALA A 206 -9.59 23.85 7.44
N GLY A 207 -8.91 22.74 7.76
CA GLY A 207 -7.62 22.76 8.46
C GLY A 207 -6.51 23.40 7.63
N TRP A 208 -6.50 23.17 6.32
CA TRP A 208 -5.53 23.80 5.42
C TRP A 208 -5.66 25.32 5.38
N LEU A 209 -6.89 25.85 5.31
CA LEU A 209 -7.14 27.29 5.33
C LEU A 209 -6.67 27.95 6.63
N ASP A 210 -6.79 27.27 7.77
CA ASP A 210 -6.29 27.78 9.05
C ASP A 210 -4.76 27.70 9.12
N ILE A 211 -4.15 26.64 8.60
CA ILE A 211 -2.71 26.51 8.49
C ILE A 211 -2.13 27.55 7.54
N GLU A 212 -2.73 27.77 6.36
CA GLU A 212 -2.29 28.80 5.42
C GLU A 212 -2.36 30.20 6.04
N LYS A 213 -3.42 30.52 6.79
CA LYS A 213 -3.52 31.80 7.52
C LYS A 213 -2.43 31.94 8.56
N TYR A 214 -2.14 30.86 9.29
CA TYR A 214 -1.08 30.86 10.32
C TYR A 214 0.29 31.10 9.69
N PHE A 215 0.65 30.34 8.64
CA PHE A 215 1.92 30.52 7.94
C PHE A 215 1.99 31.83 7.15
N ALA A 216 0.89 32.33 6.62
CA ALA A 216 0.86 33.63 5.96
C ALA A 216 1.13 34.77 6.93
N GLN A 217 0.63 34.69 8.16
CA GLN A 217 0.90 35.70 9.21
C GLN A 217 2.37 35.65 9.66
N ASP A 218 2.93 34.48 9.92
CA ASP A 218 4.34 34.33 10.31
C ASP A 218 5.30 34.72 9.18
N SER A 219 5.05 34.25 7.96
CA SER A 219 5.91 34.56 6.81
C SER A 219 5.95 36.06 6.49
N TYR A 220 4.83 36.78 6.66
CA TYR A 220 4.78 38.21 6.39
C TYR A 220 5.50 39.03 7.48
N SER A 221 5.37 38.62 8.75
CA SER A 221 6.08 39.25 9.88
C SER A 221 7.58 38.97 9.83
N ASP A 222 8.00 37.77 9.48
CA ASP A 222 9.41 37.41 9.39
C ASP A 222 10.08 37.98 8.15
N LEU A 223 9.41 38.03 6.99
CA LEU A 223 9.91 38.71 5.80
C LEU A 223 10.08 40.23 6.04
N GLN A 224 9.16 40.88 6.80
CA GLN A 224 9.31 42.26 7.17
C GLN A 224 10.43 42.50 8.20
N ARG A 225 10.70 41.57 9.11
CA ARG A 225 11.84 41.61 10.04
C ARG A 225 13.17 41.42 9.27
N MET A 226 13.26 40.42 8.42
CA MET A 226 14.48 40.13 7.62
C MET A 226 14.80 41.29 6.64
N SER A 227 13.80 42.04 6.16
CA SER A 227 14.04 43.20 5.28
C SER A 227 14.48 44.48 6.04
N LYS A 228 14.35 44.51 7.36
CA LYS A 228 14.71 45.67 8.22
C LYS A 228 16.03 45.50 8.98
N GLU A 229 16.60 44.31 9.04
CA GLU A 229 17.91 44.09 9.67
C GLU A 229 19.03 44.12 8.64
N PRO A 230 20.01 45.06 8.77
CA PRO A 230 21.20 45.03 7.94
C PRO A 230 22.02 43.76 8.28
N HIS A 231 22.37 42.98 7.25
CA HIS A 231 23.18 41.78 7.38
C HIS A 231 24.48 42.04 8.14
N LYS A 232 24.52 41.77 9.42
CA LYS A 232 25.74 41.44 10.12
C LYS A 232 26.09 40.00 9.79
N ARG A 233 27.04 39.81 8.91
CA ARG A 233 27.67 38.52 8.68
C ARG A 233 28.49 38.17 9.94
N GLU A 234 27.90 37.42 10.84
CA GLU A 234 28.70 36.65 11.78
C GLU A 234 29.28 35.46 10.99
N GLN A 235 30.60 35.45 10.85
CA GLN A 235 31.33 34.29 10.38
C GLN A 235 31.29 33.25 11.49
N GLU A 236 30.27 32.41 11.52
CA GLU A 236 30.36 31.16 12.28
C GLU A 236 31.34 30.22 11.56
N GLN A 237 32.46 29.99 12.23
CA GLN A 237 33.43 28.99 11.81
C GLN A 237 32.75 27.62 11.78
N ILE A 238 32.69 27.04 10.59
CA ILE A 238 32.26 25.65 10.38
C ILE A 238 33.32 24.77 11.08
N PRO A 239 32.97 23.97 12.11
CA PRO A 239 33.86 22.98 12.64
C PRO A 239 34.18 21.95 11.58
N ARG A 240 35.44 21.70 11.30
CA ARG A 240 35.90 20.63 10.41
C ARG A 240 35.41 19.29 10.93
N ALA A 241 34.81 18.51 10.03
CA ALA A 241 34.38 17.16 10.30
C ALA A 241 35.57 16.30 10.75
N ASN A 242 35.48 15.81 11.96
CA ASN A 242 36.14 14.57 12.38
C ASN A 242 35.22 13.86 13.35
N ASP A 243 34.86 12.64 12.95
CA ASP A 243 34.37 11.54 13.75
C ASP A 243 33.04 11.71 14.49
N GLY A 244 32.02 11.06 13.94
CA GLY A 244 30.79 10.73 14.65
C GLY A 244 29.57 10.72 13.77
N VAL A 245 29.08 9.54 13.49
CA VAL A 245 27.75 9.32 12.90
C VAL A 245 26.73 10.07 13.74
N ILE A 246 26.20 11.16 13.22
CA ILE A 246 25.10 11.90 13.88
C ILE A 246 23.84 11.05 13.71
N ASP A 247 23.38 10.47 14.83
CA ASP A 247 22.12 9.79 14.92
C ASP A 247 20.97 10.77 14.59
N ALA A 248 20.20 10.41 13.57
CA ALA A 248 19.03 11.19 13.11
C ALA A 248 18.02 11.44 14.24
N GLN A 249 17.98 10.54 15.25
CA GLN A 249 17.13 10.66 16.43
C GLN A 249 17.57 11.83 17.33
N SER A 250 18.88 12.06 17.47
CA SER A 250 19.44 13.18 18.20
C SER A 250 19.13 14.53 17.55
N TYR A 251 19.03 14.57 16.22
CA TYR A 251 18.69 15.80 15.50
C TYR A 251 17.21 16.18 15.69
N MET A 252 16.33 15.21 15.62
CA MET A 252 14.89 15.40 15.85
C MET A 252 14.60 15.85 17.29
N ASN A 253 15.25 15.26 18.29
CA ASN A 253 15.05 15.63 19.69
C ASN A 253 15.53 17.05 20.02
N ARG A 254 16.54 17.58 19.32
CA ARG A 254 16.97 18.98 19.45
C ARG A 254 16.02 19.99 18.85
N MET A 255 15.27 19.61 17.80
CA MET A 255 14.24 20.46 17.21
C MET A 255 13.01 20.61 18.10
N ILE A 256 12.66 19.53 18.83
CA ILE A 256 11.48 19.53 19.72
C ILE A 256 11.75 20.35 21.01
N LEU A 257 12.99 20.39 21.50
CA LEU A 257 13.37 21.10 22.73
C LEU A 257 13.61 22.60 22.56
N ARG A 258 13.57 23.15 21.33
CA ARG A 258 13.69 24.60 21.08
C ARG A 258 12.34 25.34 20.98
N LYS A 259 11.21 24.64 21.20
CA LYS A 259 9.87 25.21 21.24
C LYS A 259 9.19 25.06 22.61
N GLY A 260 9.96 25.13 23.68
CA GLY A 260 9.49 25.28 25.05
C GLY A 260 9.93 26.62 25.62
#